data_8e4b52689d5e66f52f4d4e3095f4c5f8
#
_entry.id   8e4b52689d5e66f52f4d4e3095f4c5f8
#
_cell.length_a   1.000
_cell.length_b   1.000
_cell.length_c   1.000
_cell.angle_alpha   90.00
_cell.angle_beta   90.00
_cell.angle_gamma   90.00
#
_symmetry.space_group_name_H-M   'P 1'
#
loop_
_entity.id
_entity.type
_entity.pdbx_description
1 polymer ?
#
loop_
_entity_poly.entity_id
_entity_poly.type
_entity_poly.pdbx_seq_one_letter_code
_entity_poly.pdbx_strand_id
1 'polypeptide(L)'
;GDNMRILVISDSHGQLGNLNEILKEAGKVDRVIHLGDAVGQDEEIREMCGCPVTIVRGNCDFYSKNELVEIVEEENVKIFATHGHRFNVEYSANDLCNAAREEGCSVALYGHTHVPDVSYCKDVLVMNPGSISRPRQASGRPTYGIVTIGSNGEARADTYSL
;
A
#
# COMPACT_ATOMS: atom_id res chain seq x y z
N GLY A 1 -14.85 -17.84 -9.70
CA GLY A 1 -15.06 -16.44 -9.46
C GLY A 1 -13.85 -15.60 -9.76
N ASP A 2 -14.09 -14.36 -10.03
CA ASP A 2 -13.01 -13.43 -10.31
C ASP A 2 -12.21 -13.12 -9.04
N ASN A 3 -10.91 -12.96 -9.21
CA ASN A 3 -10.04 -12.55 -8.12
C ASN A 3 -10.24 -11.07 -7.84
N MET A 4 -10.15 -10.68 -6.58
CA MET A 4 -10.13 -9.29 -6.20
C MET A 4 -8.72 -8.74 -6.36
N ARG A 5 -8.59 -7.58 -7.03
CA ARG A 5 -7.30 -6.93 -7.23
C ARG A 5 -7.29 -5.58 -6.53
N ILE A 6 -6.27 -5.37 -5.69
CA ILE A 6 -6.09 -4.14 -4.94
C ILE A 6 -4.77 -3.51 -5.37
N LEU A 7 -4.85 -2.31 -5.93
CA LEU A 7 -3.65 -1.52 -6.25
C LEU A 7 -3.13 -0.87 -4.97
N VAL A 8 -1.85 -1.05 -4.69
CA VAL A 8 -1.21 -0.48 -3.51
C VAL A 8 -0.13 0.50 -3.96
N ILE A 9 -0.26 1.74 -3.53
CA ILE A 9 0.69 2.82 -3.87
C ILE A 9 1.06 3.56 -2.60
N SER A 10 2.18 4.27 -2.63
CA SER A 10 2.66 5.02 -1.47
C SER A 10 3.59 6.15 -1.88
N ASP A 11 3.73 7.11 -0.95
CA ASP A 11 4.78 8.12 -0.99
C ASP A 11 4.79 8.92 -2.29
N SER A 12 3.62 9.43 -2.69
CA SER A 12 3.48 10.28 -3.87
C SER A 12 4.06 11.68 -3.68
N HIS A 13 4.12 12.16 -2.43
CA HIS A 13 4.73 13.45 -2.07
C HIS A 13 4.31 14.62 -2.97
N GLY A 14 3.01 14.69 -3.29
CA GLY A 14 2.47 15.75 -4.13
C GLY A 14 2.71 15.59 -5.62
N GLN A 15 3.25 14.46 -6.06
CA GLN A 15 3.60 14.21 -7.46
C GLN A 15 2.81 13.03 -8.01
N LEU A 16 1.71 13.31 -8.70
CA LEU A 16 0.79 12.29 -9.22
C LEU A 16 0.99 11.97 -10.70
N GLY A 17 2.05 12.50 -11.33
CA GLY A 17 2.28 12.29 -12.75
C GLY A 17 2.37 10.81 -13.15
N ASN A 18 3.00 10.00 -12.32
CA ASN A 18 3.16 8.57 -12.60
C ASN A 18 1.90 7.75 -12.30
N LEU A 19 0.95 8.29 -11.55
CA LEU A 19 -0.25 7.54 -11.18
C LEU A 19 -1.10 7.18 -12.41
N ASN A 20 -1.19 8.08 -13.39
CA ASN A 20 -1.91 7.79 -14.63
C ASN A 20 -1.32 6.58 -15.35
N GLU A 21 0.00 6.52 -15.45
CA GLU A 21 0.69 5.40 -16.10
C GLU A 21 0.51 4.11 -15.33
N ILE A 22 0.57 4.20 -14.00
CA ILE A 22 0.36 3.04 -13.13
C ILE A 22 -1.05 2.49 -13.31
N LEU A 23 -2.06 3.37 -13.34
CA LEU A 23 -3.45 2.95 -13.52
C LEU A 23 -3.67 2.25 -14.87
N LYS A 24 -3.03 2.74 -15.93
CA LYS A 24 -3.09 2.11 -17.26
C LYS A 24 -2.42 0.74 -17.24
N GLU A 25 -1.24 0.67 -16.63
CA GLU A 25 -0.45 -0.57 -16.59
C GLU A 25 -1.11 -1.63 -15.73
N ALA A 26 -1.64 -1.24 -14.57
CA ALA A 26 -2.31 -2.16 -13.65
C ALA A 26 -3.63 -2.70 -14.21
N GLY A 27 -4.30 -1.93 -15.05
CA GLY A 27 -5.60 -2.30 -15.58
C GLY A 27 -6.70 -2.16 -14.55
N LYS A 28 -7.75 -2.99 -14.65
CA LYS A 28 -8.88 -2.91 -13.72
C LYS A 28 -8.47 -3.38 -12.33
N VAL A 29 -8.73 -2.53 -11.34
CA VAL A 29 -8.56 -2.86 -9.93
C VAL A 29 -9.86 -2.56 -9.18
N ASP A 30 -10.11 -3.29 -8.12
CA ASP A 30 -11.37 -3.18 -7.37
C ASP A 30 -11.27 -2.17 -6.24
N ARG A 31 -10.07 -1.88 -5.79
CA ARG A 31 -9.78 -0.95 -4.70
C ARG A 31 -8.36 -0.43 -4.83
N VAL A 32 -8.13 0.76 -4.28
CA VAL A 32 -6.78 1.33 -4.17
C VAL A 32 -6.50 1.61 -2.70
N ILE A 33 -5.29 1.27 -2.25
CA ILE A 33 -4.80 1.63 -0.92
C ILE A 33 -3.56 2.49 -1.11
N HIS A 34 -3.60 3.71 -0.57
CA HIS A 34 -2.47 4.64 -0.53
C HIS A 34 -1.89 4.64 0.88
N LEU A 35 -0.61 4.34 1.01
CA LEU A 35 0.02 4.12 2.31
C LEU A 35 0.67 5.39 2.92
N GLY A 36 0.20 6.56 2.50
CA GLY A 36 0.58 7.81 3.15
C GLY A 36 1.58 8.66 2.38
N ASP A 37 1.81 9.85 2.91
CA ASP A 37 2.59 10.90 2.27
C ASP A 37 1.98 11.35 0.93
N ALA A 38 0.64 11.45 0.90
CA ALA A 38 -0.11 12.02 -0.22
C ALA A 38 0.01 13.55 -0.27
N VAL A 39 0.33 14.17 0.85
CA VAL A 39 0.58 15.61 1.01
C VAL A 39 -0.58 16.45 0.47
N GLY A 40 -1.79 16.17 0.98
CA GLY A 40 -2.99 16.96 0.69
C GLY A 40 -3.67 16.67 -0.63
N GLN A 41 -3.26 15.65 -1.38
CA GLN A 41 -3.84 15.32 -2.68
C GLN A 41 -4.85 14.19 -2.65
N ASP A 42 -5.47 13.94 -1.49
CA ASP A 42 -6.41 12.84 -1.30
C ASP A 42 -7.55 12.85 -2.33
N GLU A 43 -8.19 14.01 -2.53
CA GLU A 43 -9.31 14.13 -3.46
C GLU A 43 -8.88 13.87 -4.91
N GLU A 44 -7.72 14.38 -5.31
CA GLU A 44 -7.19 14.17 -6.64
C GLU A 44 -6.91 12.70 -6.90
N ILE A 45 -6.36 12.00 -5.90
CA ILE A 45 -6.10 10.55 -5.98
C ILE A 45 -7.41 9.79 -6.15
N ARG A 46 -8.44 10.14 -5.37
CA ARG A 46 -9.74 9.50 -5.47
C ARG A 46 -10.39 9.69 -6.84
N GLU A 47 -10.30 10.90 -7.38
CA GLU A 47 -10.85 11.20 -8.72
C GLU A 47 -10.12 10.41 -9.80
N MET A 48 -8.80 10.31 -9.72
CA MET A 48 -8.01 9.58 -10.72
C MET A 48 -8.29 8.08 -10.72
N CYS A 49 -8.50 7.50 -9.55
CA CYS A 49 -8.66 6.05 -9.43
C CYS A 49 -10.04 5.55 -9.86
N GLY A 50 -11.10 6.30 -9.61
CA GLY A 50 -12.45 5.93 -10.02
C GLY A 50 -13.02 4.67 -9.34
N CYS A 51 -12.46 4.29 -8.18
CA CYS A 51 -12.89 3.15 -7.38
C CYS A 51 -12.69 3.51 -5.90
N PRO A 52 -13.14 2.68 -4.94
CA PRO A 52 -12.89 2.95 -3.53
C PRO A 52 -11.39 3.09 -3.23
N VAL A 53 -11.03 4.14 -2.51
CA VAL A 53 -9.63 4.42 -2.13
C VAL A 53 -9.55 4.59 -0.62
N THR A 54 -8.62 3.87 -0.02
CA THR A 54 -8.26 4.02 1.39
C THR A 54 -6.90 4.72 1.46
N ILE A 55 -6.80 5.81 2.22
CA ILE A 55 -5.56 6.58 2.36
C ILE A 55 -5.24 6.69 3.84
N VAL A 56 -4.07 6.20 4.23
CA VAL A 56 -3.58 6.35 5.60
C VAL A 56 -2.67 7.58 5.70
N ARG A 57 -2.44 8.02 6.94
CA ARG A 57 -1.64 9.21 7.21
C ARG A 57 -0.16 8.86 7.30
N GLY A 58 0.67 9.52 6.48
CA GLY A 58 2.13 9.40 6.56
C GLY A 58 2.74 10.49 7.44
N ASN A 59 4.06 10.41 7.64
CA ASN A 59 4.78 11.36 8.49
C ASN A 59 4.88 12.75 7.88
N CYS A 60 4.66 12.89 6.57
CA CYS A 60 4.65 14.19 5.89
C CYS A 60 3.24 14.78 5.72
N ASP A 61 2.21 14.09 6.19
CA ASP A 61 0.81 14.51 6.07
C ASP A 61 0.37 15.32 7.28
N PHE A 62 0.96 16.50 7.48
CA PHE A 62 0.83 17.29 8.70
C PHE A 62 -0.60 17.71 9.03
N TYR A 63 -1.41 17.98 8.02
CA TYR A 63 -2.78 18.47 8.22
C TYR A 63 -3.84 17.42 7.91
N SER A 64 -3.44 16.19 7.68
CA SER A 64 -4.37 15.12 7.35
C SER A 64 -5.19 14.69 8.55
N LYS A 65 -6.46 14.36 8.30
CA LYS A 65 -7.36 13.76 9.29
C LYS A 65 -7.45 12.24 9.12
N ASN A 66 -6.67 11.68 8.21
CA ASN A 66 -6.67 10.24 7.98
C ASN A 66 -6.09 9.51 9.19
N GLU A 67 -6.52 8.27 9.37
CA GLU A 67 -5.99 7.43 10.43
C GLU A 67 -4.57 6.98 10.11
N LEU A 68 -3.78 6.72 11.15
CA LEU A 68 -2.43 6.18 10.99
C LEU A 68 -2.47 4.72 10.54
N VAL A 69 -3.52 4.01 10.90
CA VAL A 69 -3.73 2.61 10.55
C VAL A 69 -5.17 2.44 10.07
N GLU A 70 -5.33 1.76 8.96
CA GLU A 70 -6.65 1.32 8.48
C GLU A 70 -6.62 -0.20 8.30
N ILE A 71 -7.67 -0.86 8.77
CA ILE A 71 -7.83 -2.29 8.55
C ILE A 71 -8.88 -2.46 7.47
N VAL A 72 -8.46 -3.02 6.34
CA VAL A 72 -9.32 -3.25 5.18
C VAL A 72 -9.66 -4.73 5.13
N GLU A 73 -10.94 -5.05 5.08
CA GLU A 73 -11.39 -6.44 4.99
C GLU A 73 -12.04 -6.69 3.64
N GLU A 74 -11.51 -7.63 2.89
CA GLU A 74 -12.00 -8.02 1.57
C GLU A 74 -11.90 -9.53 1.41
N GLU A 75 -12.98 -10.17 0.96
CA GLU A 75 -13.02 -11.61 0.68
C GLU A 75 -12.48 -12.47 1.84
N ASN A 76 -12.81 -12.08 3.07
CA ASN A 76 -12.38 -12.75 4.32
C ASN A 76 -10.89 -12.60 4.62
N VAL A 77 -10.21 -11.68 3.94
CA VAL A 77 -8.81 -11.34 4.21
C VAL A 77 -8.78 -9.97 4.91
N LYS A 78 -8.11 -9.90 6.05
CA LYS A 78 -7.90 -8.64 6.77
C LYS A 78 -6.52 -8.10 6.47
N ILE A 79 -6.48 -6.85 6.04
CA ILE A 79 -5.27 -6.16 5.61
C ILE A 79 -4.99 -5.02 6.58
N PHE A 80 -3.81 -5.03 7.18
CA PHE A 80 -3.32 -3.96 8.05
C PHE A 80 -2.55 -2.97 7.17
N ALA A 81 -3.09 -1.77 6.99
CA ALA A 81 -2.49 -0.76 6.13
C ALA A 81 -2.00 0.41 6.97
N THR A 82 -0.72 0.77 6.83
CA THR A 82 -0.11 1.87 7.57
C THR A 82 1.04 2.45 6.76
N HIS A 83 1.42 3.71 7.04
CA HIS A 83 2.61 4.26 6.42
C HIS A 83 3.87 3.57 6.94
N GLY A 84 3.92 3.27 8.22
CA GLY A 84 5.00 2.51 8.82
C GLY A 84 5.97 3.30 9.70
N HIS A 85 5.90 4.64 9.66
CA HIS A 85 6.84 5.47 10.40
C HIS A 85 6.80 5.27 11.93
N ARG A 86 5.70 4.69 12.43
CA ARG A 86 5.56 4.38 13.86
C ARG A 86 5.89 2.93 14.22
N PHE A 87 6.28 2.13 13.24
CA PHE A 87 6.58 0.70 13.43
C PHE A 87 8.04 0.36 13.16
N ASN A 88 8.91 1.34 13.09
CA ASN A 88 10.36 1.16 12.88
C ASN A 88 10.69 0.34 11.62
N VAL A 89 9.91 0.53 10.56
CA VAL A 89 10.04 -0.27 9.33
C VAL A 89 11.36 -0.04 8.60
N GLU A 90 12.08 1.05 8.88
CA GLU A 90 13.41 1.30 8.34
C GLU A 90 14.45 0.30 8.87
N TYR A 91 14.16 -0.37 9.99
CA TYR A 91 15.05 -1.37 10.59
C TYR A 91 14.58 -2.78 10.35
N SER A 92 13.29 -3.05 10.50
CA SER A 92 12.71 -4.37 10.25
C SER A 92 11.19 -4.28 10.20
N ALA A 93 10.53 -5.33 9.71
CA ALA A 93 9.08 -5.43 9.70
C ALA A 93 8.50 -6.10 10.96
N ASN A 94 9.32 -6.38 11.97
CA ASN A 94 8.88 -7.16 13.14
C ASN A 94 7.75 -6.47 13.93
N ASP A 95 7.89 -5.18 14.22
CA ASP A 95 6.87 -4.45 14.97
C ASP A 95 5.56 -4.38 14.19
N LEU A 96 5.65 -4.13 12.90
CA LEU A 96 4.48 -4.12 12.02
C LEU A 96 3.80 -5.48 11.98
N CYS A 97 4.58 -6.54 11.82
CA CYS A 97 4.08 -7.91 11.79
C CYS A 97 3.32 -8.26 13.09
N ASN A 98 3.89 -7.92 14.23
CA ASN A 98 3.26 -8.17 15.52
C ASN A 98 1.95 -7.41 15.66
N ALA A 99 1.92 -6.14 15.28
CA ALA A 99 0.70 -5.33 15.32
C ALA A 99 -0.40 -5.92 14.43
N ALA A 100 -0.04 -6.34 13.22
CA ALA A 100 -0.98 -6.95 12.29
C ALA A 100 -1.55 -8.26 12.84
N ARG A 101 -0.73 -9.08 13.45
CA ARG A 101 -1.16 -10.34 14.04
C ARG A 101 -2.09 -10.12 15.23
N GLU A 102 -1.84 -9.13 16.06
CA GLU A 102 -2.73 -8.77 17.18
C GLU A 102 -4.12 -8.38 16.70
N GLU A 103 -4.23 -7.76 15.53
CA GLU A 103 -5.49 -7.36 14.94
C GLU A 103 -6.14 -8.45 14.09
N GLY A 104 -5.53 -9.64 14.03
CA GLY A 104 -6.04 -10.75 13.23
C GLY A 104 -5.87 -10.58 11.74
N CYS A 105 -4.91 -9.74 11.31
CA CYS A 105 -4.64 -9.50 9.89
C CYS A 105 -3.65 -10.51 9.34
N SER A 106 -3.89 -10.96 8.12
CA SER A 106 -3.00 -11.88 7.41
C SER A 106 -2.11 -11.18 6.38
N VAL A 107 -2.37 -9.89 6.12
CA VAL A 107 -1.60 -9.06 5.21
C VAL A 107 -1.26 -7.76 5.91
N ALA A 108 -0.03 -7.30 5.77
CA ALA A 108 0.41 -6.00 6.29
C ALA A 108 1.10 -5.22 5.18
N LEU A 109 0.65 -3.99 4.97
CA LEU A 109 1.16 -3.10 3.93
C LEU A 109 1.78 -1.88 4.59
N TYR A 110 2.95 -1.47 4.10
CA TYR A 110 3.64 -0.29 4.60
C TYR A 110 4.39 0.42 3.48
N GLY A 111 4.69 1.71 3.69
CA GLY A 111 5.48 2.53 2.79
C GLY A 111 6.70 3.09 3.50
N HIS A 112 6.85 4.40 3.47
CA HIS A 112 7.86 5.16 4.20
C HIS A 112 9.31 5.00 3.71
N THR A 113 9.79 3.78 3.48
CA THR A 113 11.18 3.54 3.07
C THR A 113 11.45 3.87 1.60
N HIS A 114 10.41 3.95 0.78
CA HIS A 114 10.48 4.13 -0.68
C HIS A 114 11.18 2.97 -1.41
N VAL A 115 11.25 1.81 -0.79
CA VAL A 115 11.90 0.62 -1.38
C VAL A 115 10.88 -0.53 -1.42
N PRO A 116 10.59 -1.08 -2.61
CA PRO A 116 9.63 -2.18 -2.71
C PRO A 116 10.18 -3.46 -2.07
N ASP A 117 9.29 -4.19 -1.41
CA ASP A 117 9.64 -5.45 -0.76
C ASP A 117 8.40 -6.32 -0.59
N VAL A 118 8.56 -7.62 -0.76
CA VAL A 118 7.53 -8.61 -0.46
C VAL A 118 8.18 -9.72 0.36
N SER A 119 7.60 -10.01 1.51
CA SER A 119 8.15 -11.03 2.40
C SER A 119 7.05 -11.64 3.26
N TYR A 120 7.39 -12.69 3.96
CA TYR A 120 6.52 -13.27 5.00
C TYR A 120 7.19 -13.08 6.35
N CYS A 121 6.42 -12.59 7.30
CA CYS A 121 6.82 -12.53 8.70
C CYS A 121 5.86 -13.43 9.45
N LYS A 122 6.32 -14.62 9.85
CA LYS A 122 5.46 -15.65 10.41
C LYS A 122 4.36 -16.00 9.41
N ASP A 123 3.09 -15.86 9.78
CA ASP A 123 1.96 -16.13 8.91
C ASP A 123 1.39 -14.87 8.22
N VAL A 124 2.11 -13.75 8.29
CA VAL A 124 1.67 -12.47 7.70
C VAL A 124 2.42 -12.21 6.42
N LEU A 125 1.68 -11.95 5.35
CA LEU A 125 2.24 -11.48 4.08
C LEU A 125 2.48 -9.99 4.19
N VAL A 126 3.74 -9.56 4.05
CA VAL A 126 4.16 -8.17 4.22
C VAL A 126 4.63 -7.59 2.90
N MET A 127 4.10 -6.44 2.52
CA MET A 127 4.51 -5.78 1.28
C MET A 127 4.70 -4.28 1.47
N ASN A 128 5.77 -3.77 0.85
CA ASN A 128 5.98 -2.35 0.60
C ASN A 128 5.93 -2.15 -0.92
N PRO A 129 5.02 -1.32 -1.45
CA PRO A 129 4.94 -1.10 -2.90
C PRO A 129 6.06 -0.20 -3.44
N GLY A 130 6.87 0.40 -2.58
CA GLY A 130 7.83 1.43 -2.96
C GLY A 130 7.15 2.77 -3.17
N SER A 131 7.83 3.71 -3.79
CA SER A 131 7.29 5.05 -4.04
C SER A 131 6.93 5.23 -5.51
N ILE A 132 5.82 5.90 -5.77
CA ILE A 132 5.42 6.24 -7.14
C ILE A 132 6.13 7.49 -7.64
N SER A 133 6.86 8.23 -6.79
CA SER A 133 7.49 9.49 -7.17
C SER A 133 8.95 9.62 -6.74
N ARG A 134 9.34 8.98 -5.63
CA ARG A 134 10.68 9.14 -5.03
C ARG A 134 11.30 7.78 -4.68
N PRO A 135 11.52 6.90 -5.68
CA PRO A 135 12.09 5.57 -5.42
C PRO A 135 13.53 5.66 -4.90
N ARG A 136 13.89 4.76 -3.99
CA ARG A 136 15.21 4.73 -3.36
C ARG A 136 15.99 3.45 -3.61
N GLN A 137 15.38 2.47 -4.29
CA GLN A 137 16.09 1.25 -4.65
C GLN A 137 17.04 1.50 -5.82
N ALA A 138 17.92 0.54 -6.10
CA ALA A 138 19.00 0.70 -7.10
C ALA A 138 18.51 1.06 -8.51
N SER A 139 17.35 0.54 -8.93
CA SER A 139 16.82 0.83 -10.27
C SER A 139 16.39 2.28 -10.44
N GLY A 140 16.01 2.96 -9.34
CA GLY A 140 15.51 4.33 -9.38
C GLY A 140 14.18 4.51 -10.09
N ARG A 141 13.48 3.42 -10.42
CA ARG A 141 12.19 3.49 -11.11
C ARG A 141 11.03 3.53 -10.12
N PRO A 142 9.98 4.32 -10.41
CA PRO A 142 8.77 4.29 -9.60
C PRO A 142 8.16 2.90 -9.57
N THR A 143 7.60 2.52 -8.43
CA THR A 143 7.04 1.19 -8.24
C THR A 143 5.65 1.25 -7.61
N TYR A 144 4.91 0.17 -7.75
CA TYR A 144 3.59 -0.02 -7.13
C TYR A 144 3.40 -1.49 -6.82
N GLY A 145 2.37 -1.82 -6.08
CA GLY A 145 2.06 -3.20 -5.72
C GLY A 145 0.64 -3.57 -6.10
N ILE A 146 0.41 -4.86 -6.27
CA ILE A 146 -0.93 -5.42 -6.44
C ILE A 146 -1.09 -6.56 -5.43
N VAL A 147 -2.14 -6.47 -4.62
CA VAL A 147 -2.58 -7.59 -3.78
C VAL A 147 -3.73 -8.26 -4.50
N THR A 148 -3.60 -9.54 -4.75
CA THR A 148 -4.63 -10.34 -5.41
C THR A 148 -5.21 -11.32 -4.38
N ILE A 149 -6.54 -11.28 -4.20
CA ILE A 149 -7.24 -12.15 -3.27
C ILE A 149 -8.10 -13.10 -4.08
N GLY A 150 -7.82 -14.40 -3.97
CA GLY A 150 -8.60 -15.42 -4.65
C GLY A 150 -9.92 -15.69 -3.95
N SER A 151 -10.83 -16.37 -4.64
CA SER A 151 -12.14 -16.72 -4.10
C SER A 151 -12.07 -17.63 -2.87
N ASN A 152 -10.94 -18.30 -2.67
CA ASN A 152 -10.68 -19.15 -1.49
C ASN A 152 -10.08 -18.39 -0.31
N GLY A 153 -9.94 -17.07 -0.42
CA GLY A 153 -9.37 -16.24 0.65
C GLY A 153 -7.85 -16.22 0.69
N GLU A 154 -7.18 -16.74 -0.33
CA GLU A 154 -5.72 -16.66 -0.40
C GLU A 154 -5.28 -15.31 -0.98
N ALA A 155 -4.31 -14.68 -0.32
CA ALA A 155 -3.76 -13.40 -0.76
C ALA A 155 -2.36 -13.60 -1.35
N ARG A 156 -2.08 -12.87 -2.42
CA ARG A 156 -0.77 -12.82 -3.06
C ARG A 156 -0.42 -11.36 -3.29
N ALA A 157 0.86 -11.03 -3.12
CA ALA A 157 1.36 -9.68 -3.32
C ALA A 157 2.52 -9.68 -4.31
N ASP A 158 2.47 -8.76 -5.25
CA ASP A 158 3.51 -8.58 -6.26
C ASP A 158 3.82 -7.10 -6.39
N THR A 159 5.10 -6.78 -6.65
CA THR A 159 5.53 -5.41 -6.94
C THR A 159 5.94 -5.29 -8.40
N TYR A 160 5.74 -4.10 -8.95
CA TYR A 160 6.01 -3.82 -10.37
C TYR A 160 6.73 -2.49 -10.50
N SER A 161 7.61 -2.38 -11.49
CA SER A 161 8.26 -1.12 -11.84
C SER A 161 7.55 -0.49 -13.01
N LEU A 162 7.46 0.82 -12.97
CA LEU A 162 6.90 1.58 -14.08
C LEU A 162 7.88 1.67 -15.25
#